data_844642d3e0e3af7e0ebc5dbbd6b2bfcb
#
_entry.id   844642d3e0e3af7e0ebc5dbbd6b2bfcb
#
_cell.length_a   1.000
_cell.length_b   1.000
_cell.length_c   1.000
_cell.angle_alpha   90.00
_cell.angle_beta   90.00
_cell.angle_gamma   90.00
#
_symmetry.space_group_name_H-M   'P 1'
#
loop_
_entity.id
_entity.type
_entity.pdbx_description
1 polymer ?
#
loop_
_entity_poly.entity_id
_entity_poly.type
_entity_poly.pdbx_seq_one_letter_code
_entity_poly.pdbx_strand_id
1 'polypeptide(L)' 'MNLRTQKRIAADILKVGINRVKFDSEKANEIKEAITKSDMRSLIKEGVVSKKP' A
#
# COMPACT_ATOMS: atom_id res chain seq x y z
N MET A 1 -14.88 -0.47 0.75
CA MET A 1 -13.88 -0.76 -0.27
C MET A 1 -12.86 -1.74 0.27
N ASN A 2 -12.52 -2.74 -0.51
CA ASN A 2 -11.61 -3.78 -0.06
C ASN A 2 -10.23 -3.62 -0.68
N LEU A 3 -9.28 -3.20 0.12
CA LEU A 3 -7.90 -3.01 -0.31
C LEU A 3 -6.98 -4.11 0.24
N ARG A 4 -7.58 -5.27 0.52
CA ARG A 4 -6.83 -6.38 1.11
C ARG A 4 -5.65 -6.81 0.25
N THR A 5 -5.86 -6.92 -1.06
CA THR A 5 -4.81 -7.30 -1.99
C THR A 5 -3.68 -6.28 -1.97
N GLN A 6 -4.05 -5.00 -1.98
CA GLN A 6 -3.07 -3.92 -1.94
C GLN A 6 -2.30 -3.93 -0.63
N LYS A 7 -2.97 -4.19 0.48
CA LYS A 7 -2.30 -4.28 1.78
C LYS A 7 -1.28 -5.41 1.80
N ARG A 8 -1.64 -6.55 1.23
CA ARG A 8 -0.73 -7.70 1.20
C ARG A 8 0.52 -7.40 0.37
N ILE A 9 0.32 -6.77 -0.78
CA ILE A 9 1.44 -6.40 -1.64
C ILE A 9 2.35 -5.41 -0.92
N ALA A 10 1.76 -4.39 -0.31
CA ALA A 10 2.52 -3.37 0.41
C ALA A 10 3.27 -3.97 1.60
N ALA A 11 2.61 -4.85 2.35
CA ALA A 11 3.23 -5.50 3.49
C ALA A 11 4.43 -6.34 3.07
N ASP A 12 4.32 -7.01 1.93
CA ASP A 12 5.40 -7.82 1.40
C ASP A 12 6.61 -6.96 1.01
N ILE A 13 6.34 -5.84 0.36
CA ILE A 13 7.41 -4.92 -0.06
C ILE A 13 8.07 -4.26 1.16
N LEU A 14 7.27 -3.82 2.11
CA LEU A 14 7.75 -3.16 3.31
C LEU A 14 8.30 -4.13 4.35
N LYS A 15 8.05 -5.43 4.15
CA LYS A 15 8.48 -6.49 5.06
C LYS A 15 7.93 -6.29 6.48
N VAL A 16 6.65 -5.95 6.55
CA VAL A 16 5.95 -5.78 7.82
C VAL A 16 4.64 -6.55 7.78
N GLY A 17 3.99 -6.67 8.92
CA GLY A 17 2.68 -7.30 8.97
C GLY A 17 1.63 -6.42 8.29
N ILE A 18 0.56 -7.06 7.80
CA ILE A 18 -0.52 -6.35 7.13
C ILE A 18 -1.09 -5.24 8.03
N ASN A 19 -1.17 -5.50 9.33
CA ASN A 19 -1.71 -4.54 10.28
C ASN A 19 -0.85 -3.28 10.42
N ARG A 20 0.37 -3.32 9.93
CA ARG A 20 1.27 -2.17 10.02
C ARG A 20 1.30 -1.34 8.75
N VAL A 21 0.49 -1.70 7.78
CA VAL A 21 0.42 -0.94 6.52
C VAL A 21 -0.59 0.18 6.68
N LYS A 22 -0.19 1.39 6.32
CA LYS A 22 -1.05 2.56 6.36
C LYS A 22 -1.23 3.11 4.96
N PHE A 23 -2.46 3.39 4.60
CA PHE A 23 -2.80 3.99 3.30
C PHE A 23 -3.30 5.41 3.51
N ASP A 24 -3.00 6.27 2.53
CA ASP A 24 -3.55 7.61 2.50
C ASP A 24 -4.95 7.54 1.92
N SER A 25 -5.95 7.88 2.72
CA SER A 25 -7.35 7.78 2.29
C SER A 25 -7.66 8.73 1.13
N GLU A 26 -6.97 9.84 1.03
CA GLU A 26 -7.18 10.77 -0.08
C GLU A 26 -6.67 10.21 -1.40
N LYS A 27 -5.77 9.25 -1.34
CA LYS A 27 -5.19 8.61 -2.52
C LYS A 27 -5.70 7.19 -2.71
N ALA A 28 -6.84 6.88 -2.11
CA ALA A 28 -7.40 5.52 -2.16
C ALA A 28 -7.60 5.04 -3.60
N ASN A 29 -7.97 5.95 -4.51
CA ASN A 29 -8.18 5.57 -5.90
C ASN A 29 -6.88 5.09 -6.56
N GLU A 30 -5.77 5.75 -6.27
CA GLU A 30 -4.48 5.35 -6.81
C GLU A 30 -4.05 4.00 -6.23
N ILE A 31 -4.31 3.81 -4.93
CA ILE A 31 -3.99 2.54 -4.27
C ILE A 31 -4.81 1.41 -4.88
N LYS A 32 -6.09 1.68 -5.13
CA LYS A 32 -6.99 0.69 -5.72
C LYS A 32 -6.51 0.22 -7.09
N GLU A 33 -5.88 1.08 -7.84
CA GLU A 33 -5.35 0.76 -9.16
C GLU A 33 -3.97 0.09 -9.10
N ALA A 34 -3.34 0.10 -7.95
CA ALA A 34 -2.02 -0.49 -7.78
C ALA A 34 -2.13 -1.99 -7.53
N ILE A 35 -2.32 -2.73 -8.60
CA ILE A 35 -2.51 -4.18 -8.52
C ILE A 35 -1.23 -4.98 -8.72
N THR A 36 -0.13 -4.31 -8.97
CA THR A 36 1.17 -4.95 -9.13
C THR A 36 2.15 -4.40 -8.11
N LYS A 37 3.24 -5.15 -7.87
CA LYS A 37 4.26 -4.70 -6.93
C LYS A 37 4.94 -3.42 -7.40
N SER A 38 5.15 -3.29 -8.70
CA SER A 38 5.79 -2.09 -9.25
C SER A 38 4.95 -0.85 -8.95
N ASP A 39 3.64 -0.94 -9.18
CA ASP A 39 2.74 0.16 -8.88
C ASP A 39 2.76 0.49 -7.40
N MET A 40 2.71 -0.55 -6.56
CA MET A 40 2.71 -0.35 -5.12
C MET A 40 4.01 0.30 -4.65
N ARG A 41 5.13 -0.11 -5.22
CA ARG A 41 6.42 0.48 -4.85
C ARG A 41 6.47 1.97 -5.17
N SER A 42 5.89 2.36 -6.29
CA SER A 42 5.80 3.78 -6.65
C SER A 42 5.00 4.55 -5.60
N LEU A 43 3.88 3.99 -5.16
CA LEU A 43 3.06 4.63 -4.14
C LEU A 43 3.80 4.73 -2.81
N ILE A 44 4.56 3.71 -2.47
CA ILE A 44 5.35 3.73 -1.24
C ILE A 44 6.40 4.82 -1.32
N LYS A 45 7.03 4.95 -2.46
CA LYS A 45 8.05 5.98 -2.67
C LYS A 45 7.47 7.39 -2.57
N GLU A 46 6.23 7.55 -3.02
CA GLU A 46 5.57 8.85 -2.95
C GLU A 46 5.02 9.16 -1.56
N GLY A 47 4.97 8.16 -0.69
CA GLY A 47 4.46 8.34 0.65
C GLY A 47 2.97 8.09 0.79
N VAL A 48 2.32 7.64 -0.29
CA VAL A 48 0.89 7.30 -0.27
C VAL A 48 0.64 6.06 0.59
N VAL A 49 1.59 5.13 0.54
CA VAL A 49 1.54 3.91 1.33
C VAL A 49 2.77 3.89 2.22
N SER A 50 2.57 3.66 3.50
CA SER A 50 3.68 3.63 4.44
C SER A 50 3.43 2.57 5.51
N LYS A 51 4.47 2.31 6.31
CA LYS A 51 4.34 1.38 7.42
C LYS A 51 4.16 2.16 8.72
N LYS A 52 3.32 1.63 9.58
CA LYS A 52 3.15 2.22 10.90
C LYS A 52 4.36 1.88 11.77
N PRO A 53 4.76 2.80 12.64
CA PRO A 53 5.84 2.52 13.58
C PRO A 53 5.47 1.44 14.58
#